data_864527d715db5126cf14f4bde446c91a
#
_entry.id   864527d715db5126cf14f4bde446c91a
#
_cell.length_a   1.000
_cell.length_b   1.000
_cell.length_c   1.000
_cell.angle_alpha   90.00
_cell.angle_beta   90.00
_cell.angle_gamma   90.00
#
_symmetry.space_group_name_H-M   'P 1'
#
loop_
_entity.id
_entity.type
_entity.pdbx_description
1 polymer ?
#
loop_
_entity_poly.entity_id
_entity_poly.type
_entity_poly.pdbx_seq_one_letter_code
_entity_poly.pdbx_strand_id
1 'polypeptide(L)'
;DDFNDTRYRGIRASAKYEADNGVTFLASITDQELEADGVFFDDPNKGEYNISRFQRDEMTDEFTNMNWTVTGDIGSLTALYTGALTERETDQVVDYTDYLFVGQYLPHYVCDTTVTYPNATLNGDTLATFDSSGTPTGNCSSPENRVDSFTDLTNESHEIRFSGFLTEKIDGTFGAFWSELELKERNDFIYMGSVGRFADIYSVNTTGTSTTAPYPTGGIW
;
A
#
# COMPACT_ATOMS: atom_id res chain seq x y z
N ASP A 1 14.06 6.83 -23.07
CA ASP A 1 12.73 7.38 -22.84
C ASP A 1 12.53 7.35 -21.33
N ASP A 2 12.15 8.49 -20.77
CA ASP A 2 11.96 8.65 -19.34
C ASP A 2 10.86 7.69 -18.89
N PHE A 3 11.26 6.72 -18.07
CA PHE A 3 10.42 5.60 -17.69
C PHE A 3 9.88 5.77 -16.26
N ASN A 4 10.51 6.62 -15.45
CA ASN A 4 10.23 6.85 -14.05
C ASN A 4 9.89 8.32 -13.75
N ASP A 5 9.00 8.88 -14.57
CA ASP A 5 8.51 10.25 -14.35
C ASP A 5 7.76 10.36 -13.03
N THR A 6 8.00 11.46 -12.34
CA THR A 6 7.28 11.80 -11.11
C THR A 6 6.76 13.21 -11.18
N ARG A 7 5.48 13.39 -10.91
CA ARG A 7 4.82 14.68 -10.82
C ARG A 7 4.33 14.90 -9.39
N TYR A 8 4.67 16.03 -8.85
CA TYR A 8 4.24 16.45 -7.54
C TYR A 8 3.51 17.78 -7.63
N ARG A 9 2.31 17.85 -7.07
CA ARG A 9 1.50 19.07 -6.96
C ARG A 9 1.08 19.24 -5.51
N GLY A 10 1.00 20.48 -5.04
CA GLY A 10 0.50 20.73 -3.71
C GLY A 10 0.18 22.19 -3.48
N ILE A 11 -0.74 22.41 -2.57
CA ILE A 11 -1.12 23.72 -2.08
C ILE A 11 -1.20 23.69 -0.55
N ARG A 12 -0.80 24.79 0.06
CA ARG A 12 -0.98 25.01 1.50
C ARG A 12 -1.54 26.39 1.75
N ALA A 13 -2.55 26.47 2.58
CA ALA A 13 -3.09 27.72 3.09
C ALA A 13 -3.10 27.69 4.63
N SER A 14 -2.84 28.82 5.24
CA SER A 14 -2.90 28.99 6.70
C SER A 14 -3.48 30.34 7.04
N ALA A 15 -4.28 30.38 8.10
CA ALA A 15 -4.85 31.59 8.64
C ALA A 15 -4.62 31.66 10.16
N LYS A 16 -4.22 32.82 10.63
CA LYS A 16 -4.08 33.12 12.06
C LYS A 16 -5.01 34.29 12.40
N TYR A 17 -5.73 34.14 13.49
CA TYR A 17 -6.55 35.20 14.08
C TYR A 17 -6.21 35.35 15.56
N GLU A 18 -5.99 36.58 15.99
CA GLU A 18 -5.75 36.95 17.37
C GLU A 18 -6.93 37.80 17.85
N ALA A 19 -7.64 37.31 18.85
CA ALA A 19 -8.75 38.04 19.43
C ALA A 19 -8.26 39.04 20.49
N ASP A 20 -9.03 40.10 20.74
CA ASP A 20 -8.70 41.16 21.71
C ASP A 20 -8.49 40.66 23.14
N ASN A 21 -9.06 39.52 23.48
CA ASN A 21 -8.90 38.85 24.79
C ASN A 21 -7.65 37.95 24.88
N GLY A 22 -6.76 37.97 23.89
CA GLY A 22 -5.53 37.19 23.86
C GLY A 22 -5.67 35.77 23.34
N VAL A 23 -6.87 35.33 22.95
CA VAL A 23 -7.06 34.01 22.35
C VAL A 23 -6.58 34.03 20.90
N THR A 24 -5.74 33.06 20.57
CA THR A 24 -5.21 32.87 19.21
C THR A 24 -5.81 31.63 18.56
N PHE A 25 -6.24 31.79 17.31
CA PHE A 25 -6.70 30.71 16.43
C PHE A 25 -5.74 30.59 15.28
N LEU A 26 -5.26 29.37 15.03
CA LEU A 26 -4.47 29.03 13.85
C LEU A 26 -5.17 27.85 13.15
N ALA A 27 -5.37 27.96 11.85
CA ALA A 27 -5.84 26.84 11.03
C ALA A 27 -4.98 26.74 9.78
N SER A 28 -4.75 25.53 9.31
CA SER A 28 -4.12 25.29 8.03
C SER A 28 -4.71 24.08 7.33
N ILE A 29 -4.68 24.14 6.00
CA ILE A 29 -4.98 23.05 5.11
C ILE A 29 -3.80 22.84 4.18
N THR A 30 -3.44 21.58 3.97
CA THR A 30 -2.47 21.15 2.98
C THR A 30 -3.15 20.10 2.11
N ASP A 31 -3.04 20.28 0.82
CA ASP A 31 -3.54 19.34 -0.18
C ASP A 31 -2.40 19.07 -1.15
N GLN A 32 -2.16 17.79 -1.45
CA GLN A 32 -1.08 17.41 -2.36
C GLN A 32 -1.41 16.12 -3.10
N GLU A 33 -0.85 16.01 -4.27
CA GLU A 33 -0.96 14.88 -5.17
C GLU A 33 0.42 14.52 -5.70
N LEU A 34 0.75 13.25 -5.64
CA LEU A 34 1.92 12.64 -6.25
C LEU A 34 1.48 11.64 -7.28
N GLU A 35 1.91 11.82 -8.53
CA GLU A 35 1.80 10.84 -9.61
C GLU A 35 3.21 10.32 -9.90
N ALA A 36 3.39 9.02 -9.98
CA ALA A 36 4.66 8.40 -10.37
C ALA A 36 4.43 7.28 -11.36
N ASP A 37 5.25 7.28 -12.41
CA ASP A 37 5.30 6.24 -13.43
C ASP A 37 6.59 5.44 -13.26
N GLY A 38 6.52 4.12 -13.49
CA GLY A 38 7.68 3.25 -13.48
C GLY A 38 8.24 2.97 -12.08
N VAL A 39 9.49 2.55 -12.06
CA VAL A 39 10.21 2.14 -10.85
C VAL A 39 11.53 2.89 -10.72
N PHE A 40 12.04 3.01 -9.50
CA PHE A 40 13.27 3.73 -9.16
C PHE A 40 14.48 2.81 -8.91
N PHE A 41 14.48 1.64 -9.55
CA PHE A 41 15.59 0.69 -9.50
C PHE A 41 15.90 0.17 -10.90
N ASP A 42 17.10 -0.34 -11.12
CA ASP A 42 17.57 -0.90 -12.37
C ASP A 42 17.97 -2.38 -12.22
N ASP A 43 18.12 -3.05 -13.35
CA ASP A 43 18.66 -4.42 -13.42
C ASP A 43 20.16 -4.34 -13.78
N PRO A 44 21.08 -4.65 -12.86
CA PRO A 44 22.52 -4.59 -13.12
C PRO A 44 22.98 -5.43 -14.31
N ASN A 45 22.22 -6.48 -14.69
CA ASN A 45 22.55 -7.32 -15.82
C ASN A 45 22.19 -6.69 -17.15
N LYS A 46 21.38 -5.64 -17.14
CA LYS A 46 20.94 -4.88 -18.34
C LYS A 46 21.70 -3.58 -18.52
N GLY A 47 22.56 -3.24 -17.57
CA GLY A 47 23.31 -1.99 -17.52
C GLY A 47 22.63 -0.92 -16.68
N GLU A 48 23.40 0.10 -16.32
CA GLU A 48 22.99 1.21 -15.47
C GLU A 48 21.74 1.91 -16.02
N TYR A 49 20.75 2.16 -15.17
CA TYR A 49 19.45 2.79 -15.49
C TYR A 49 18.58 2.01 -16.51
N ASN A 50 18.81 0.73 -16.66
CA ASN A 50 17.99 -0.11 -17.54
C ASN A 50 17.21 -1.15 -16.74
N ILE A 51 15.93 -1.31 -17.07
CA ILE A 51 15.06 -2.35 -16.53
C ILE A 51 14.11 -2.85 -17.62
N SER A 52 13.64 -4.08 -17.49
CA SER A 52 12.52 -4.60 -18.28
C SER A 52 11.35 -4.91 -17.37
N ARG A 53 10.20 -4.40 -17.73
CA ARG A 53 8.94 -4.67 -17.06
C ARG A 53 7.96 -5.30 -18.03
N PHE A 54 7.11 -6.19 -17.56
CA PHE A 54 6.03 -6.80 -18.34
C PHE A 54 4.78 -5.92 -18.33
N GLN A 55 4.56 -5.23 -17.25
CA GLN A 55 3.46 -4.31 -17.02
C GLN A 55 4.01 -2.93 -16.69
N ARG A 56 3.17 -1.92 -16.85
CA ARG A 56 3.50 -0.57 -16.40
C ARG A 56 3.29 -0.47 -14.90
N ASP A 57 4.27 0.09 -14.20
CA ASP A 57 4.13 0.47 -12.79
C ASP A 57 3.60 1.91 -12.72
N GLU A 58 2.59 2.14 -11.93
CA GLU A 58 1.95 3.45 -11.76
C GLU A 58 1.54 3.63 -10.29
N MET A 59 1.62 4.87 -9.82
CA MET A 59 1.15 5.23 -8.48
C MET A 59 0.56 6.63 -8.48
N THR A 60 -0.59 6.77 -7.84
CA THR A 60 -1.17 8.06 -7.46
C THR A 60 -1.34 8.07 -5.95
N ASP A 61 -0.91 9.14 -5.30
CA ASP A 61 -1.01 9.35 -3.85
C ASP A 61 -1.58 10.73 -3.59
N GLU A 62 -2.81 10.79 -3.11
CA GLU A 62 -3.53 12.00 -2.76
C GLU A 62 -3.56 12.14 -1.24
N PHE A 63 -3.26 13.32 -0.75
CA PHE A 63 -3.15 13.61 0.65
C PHE A 63 -3.75 14.98 0.99
N THR A 64 -4.72 14.98 1.89
CA THR A 64 -5.28 16.20 2.47
C THR A 64 -5.08 16.18 3.98
N ASN A 65 -4.53 17.27 4.53
CA ASN A 65 -4.42 17.48 5.95
C ASN A 65 -5.00 18.82 6.36
N MET A 66 -5.94 18.79 7.26
CA MET A 66 -6.48 19.98 7.94
C MET A 66 -6.02 19.95 9.39
N ASN A 67 -5.56 21.08 9.90
CA ASN A 67 -5.23 21.20 11.31
C ASN A 67 -5.60 22.57 11.87
N TRP A 68 -5.90 22.61 13.15
CA TRP A 68 -6.23 23.84 13.87
C TRP A 68 -5.68 23.80 15.27
N THR A 69 -5.37 24.99 15.76
CA THR A 69 -4.89 25.20 17.14
C THR A 69 -5.57 26.41 17.73
N VAL A 70 -6.05 26.28 18.94
CA VAL A 70 -6.58 27.37 19.75
C VAL A 70 -5.73 27.50 21.01
N THR A 71 -5.21 28.69 21.27
CA THR A 71 -4.38 28.95 22.45
C THR A 71 -4.91 30.17 23.17
N GLY A 72 -4.94 30.11 24.48
CA GLY A 72 -5.36 31.25 25.32
C GLY A 72 -5.03 31.01 26.78
N ASP A 73 -5.04 32.08 27.57
CA ASP A 73 -4.73 31.99 29.00
C ASP A 73 -5.99 31.83 29.85
N ILE A 74 -5.91 30.93 30.81
CA ILE A 74 -6.93 30.68 31.83
C ILE A 74 -6.28 30.84 33.21
N GLY A 75 -6.40 32.02 33.78
CA GLY A 75 -5.71 32.37 35.03
C GLY A 75 -4.20 32.38 34.89
N SER A 76 -3.49 31.51 35.61
CA SER A 76 -2.02 31.36 35.50
C SER A 76 -1.57 30.28 34.51
N LEU A 77 -2.51 29.65 33.82
CA LEU A 77 -2.23 28.55 32.88
C LEU A 77 -2.50 29.02 31.46
N THR A 78 -1.64 28.59 30.54
CA THR A 78 -1.93 28.65 29.11
C THR A 78 -2.62 27.36 28.71
N ALA A 79 -3.82 27.46 28.14
CA ALA A 79 -4.55 26.37 27.55
C ALA A 79 -4.29 26.30 26.04
N LEU A 80 -4.06 25.11 25.55
CA LEU A 80 -3.92 24.81 24.13
C LEU A 80 -4.86 23.68 23.78
N TYR A 81 -5.62 23.86 22.72
CA TYR A 81 -6.35 22.79 22.04
C TYR A 81 -5.88 22.71 20.60
N THR A 82 -5.53 21.52 20.15
CA THR A 82 -5.20 21.26 18.73
C THR A 82 -5.95 20.05 18.22
N GLY A 83 -6.32 20.10 16.96
CA GLY A 83 -6.91 18.98 16.25
C GLY A 83 -6.34 18.89 14.84
N ALA A 84 -6.40 17.70 14.28
CA ALA A 84 -6.04 17.44 12.90
C ALA A 84 -6.94 16.35 12.32
N LEU A 85 -7.24 16.52 11.02
CA LEU A 85 -7.86 15.51 10.17
C LEU A 85 -6.93 15.28 8.98
N THR A 86 -6.56 14.04 8.75
CA THR A 86 -5.75 13.61 7.62
C THR A 86 -6.52 12.57 6.83
N GLU A 87 -6.65 12.80 5.53
CA GLU A 87 -7.20 11.87 4.56
C GLU A 87 -6.11 11.58 3.52
N ARG A 88 -5.90 10.30 3.20
CA ARG A 88 -4.94 9.88 2.19
C ARG A 88 -5.51 8.71 1.42
N GLU A 89 -5.45 8.83 0.10
CA GLU A 89 -5.81 7.77 -0.84
C GLU A 89 -4.60 7.45 -1.71
N THR A 90 -4.32 6.15 -1.88
CA THR A 90 -3.23 5.70 -2.73
C THR A 90 -3.73 4.61 -3.65
N ASP A 91 -3.60 4.84 -4.95
CA ASP A 91 -3.81 3.85 -6.00
C ASP A 91 -2.46 3.46 -6.61
N GLN A 92 -2.21 2.15 -6.70
CA GLN A 92 -0.96 1.66 -7.23
C GLN A 92 -1.16 0.43 -8.11
N VAL A 93 -0.51 0.43 -9.26
CA VAL A 93 -0.32 -0.75 -10.13
C VAL A 93 1.14 -1.13 -10.11
N VAL A 94 1.42 -2.37 -9.76
CA VAL A 94 2.79 -2.90 -9.68
C VAL A 94 2.92 -4.12 -10.57
N ASP A 95 3.90 -4.10 -11.46
CA ASP A 95 4.33 -5.32 -12.15
C ASP A 95 4.97 -6.28 -11.14
N TYR A 96 4.28 -7.37 -10.87
CA TYR A 96 4.69 -8.38 -9.89
C TYR A 96 5.22 -9.67 -10.55
N THR A 97 5.45 -9.62 -11.87
CA THR A 97 5.85 -10.77 -12.70
C THR A 97 7.15 -11.40 -12.21
N ASP A 98 8.12 -10.60 -11.78
CA ASP A 98 9.42 -11.08 -11.29
C ASP A 98 9.28 -12.01 -10.07
N TYR A 99 8.24 -11.83 -9.26
CA TYR A 99 7.97 -12.70 -8.11
C TYR A 99 7.75 -14.15 -8.53
N LEU A 100 7.10 -14.39 -9.67
CA LEU A 100 6.84 -15.72 -10.19
C LEU A 100 8.14 -16.44 -10.58
N PHE A 101 9.12 -15.70 -11.09
CA PHE A 101 10.44 -16.24 -11.46
C PHE A 101 11.29 -16.54 -10.24
N VAL A 102 11.37 -15.61 -9.31
CA VAL A 102 12.21 -15.72 -8.10
C VAL A 102 11.75 -16.89 -7.23
N GLY A 103 10.44 -17.04 -7.04
CA GLY A 103 9.87 -18.08 -6.18
C GLY A 103 9.68 -19.43 -6.86
N GLN A 104 10.01 -19.56 -8.15
CA GLN A 104 9.69 -20.74 -8.96
C GLN A 104 8.17 -21.05 -8.97
N TYR A 105 7.35 -20.04 -8.77
CA TYR A 105 5.88 -20.18 -8.76
C TYR A 105 5.28 -20.15 -10.16
N LEU A 106 6.04 -19.68 -11.16
CA LEU A 106 5.59 -19.52 -12.54
C LEU A 106 4.84 -20.75 -13.08
N PRO A 107 5.38 -21.99 -12.99
CA PRO A 107 4.70 -23.14 -13.51
C PRO A 107 3.37 -23.42 -12.80
N HIS A 108 3.30 -23.09 -11.52
CA HIS A 108 2.10 -23.31 -10.73
C HIS A 108 0.92 -22.45 -11.19
N TYR A 109 1.21 -21.19 -11.54
CA TYR A 109 0.17 -20.22 -11.87
C TYR A 109 -0.17 -20.14 -13.36
N VAL A 110 0.76 -20.44 -14.25
CA VAL A 110 0.60 -20.16 -15.68
C VAL A 110 0.81 -21.36 -16.62
N CYS A 111 1.25 -22.52 -16.12
CA CYS A 111 1.48 -23.70 -16.95
C CYS A 111 0.34 -24.73 -16.81
N ASP A 112 0.00 -25.41 -17.91
CA ASP A 112 -1.06 -26.42 -17.96
C ASP A 112 -0.64 -27.80 -17.45
N THR A 113 0.65 -27.99 -17.19
CA THR A 113 1.19 -29.19 -16.59
C THR A 113 1.30 -29.03 -15.08
N THR A 114 1.09 -30.15 -14.41
CA THR A 114 1.36 -30.28 -12.99
C THR A 114 2.80 -29.91 -12.67
N VAL A 115 2.97 -28.93 -11.79
CA VAL A 115 4.27 -28.38 -11.39
C VAL A 115 4.82 -29.16 -10.22
N THR A 116 6.03 -29.70 -10.26
CA THR A 116 6.71 -30.20 -9.05
C THR A 116 7.80 -29.24 -8.59
N TYR A 117 7.69 -28.84 -7.34
CA TYR A 117 8.89 -28.64 -6.57
C TYR A 117 9.65 -29.97 -6.45
N PRO A 118 10.99 -30.01 -6.49
CA PRO A 118 11.72 -31.23 -6.26
C PRO A 118 11.22 -31.88 -4.97
N ASN A 119 10.65 -33.09 -5.10
CA ASN A 119 10.05 -33.88 -4.01
C ASN A 119 8.69 -33.42 -3.43
N ALA A 120 8.00 -32.46 -4.01
CA ALA A 120 6.64 -32.15 -3.60
C ALA A 120 5.63 -32.90 -4.48
N THR A 121 4.80 -33.71 -3.86
CA THR A 121 3.63 -34.31 -4.49
C THR A 121 2.39 -33.62 -3.94
N LEU A 122 1.54 -33.11 -4.81
CA LEU A 122 0.19 -32.68 -4.45
C LEU A 122 -0.76 -33.80 -4.92
N ASN A 123 -1.49 -34.42 -4.01
CA ASN A 123 -2.39 -35.56 -4.28
C ASN A 123 -1.75 -36.76 -4.98
N GLY A 124 -0.44 -36.99 -4.81
CA GLY A 124 0.28 -38.08 -5.46
C GLY A 124 0.73 -37.81 -6.90
N ASP A 125 0.37 -36.67 -7.45
CA ASP A 125 0.84 -36.23 -8.75
C ASP A 125 2.15 -35.42 -8.62
N THR A 126 3.08 -35.77 -9.48
CA THR A 126 4.36 -35.05 -9.57
C THR A 126 4.14 -33.70 -10.24
N LEU A 127 4.24 -32.63 -9.47
CA LEU A 127 4.01 -31.26 -9.91
C LEU A 127 5.25 -30.79 -10.70
N ALA A 128 5.18 -30.24 -11.85
CA ALA A 128 6.09 -29.95 -12.96
C ALA A 128 7.58 -30.29 -12.84
N THR A 129 8.03 -30.90 -13.84
CA THR A 129 9.46 -31.08 -14.08
C THR A 129 10.01 -29.85 -14.77
N PHE A 130 11.00 -29.23 -14.16
CA PHE A 130 11.90 -28.36 -14.88
C PHE A 130 12.94 -29.24 -15.60
N ASP A 131 13.34 -28.83 -16.79
CA ASP A 131 14.53 -29.39 -17.42
C ASP A 131 15.79 -28.99 -16.64
N SER A 132 16.94 -29.49 -17.05
CA SER A 132 18.22 -29.20 -16.42
C SER A 132 18.63 -27.70 -16.48
N SER A 133 17.94 -26.89 -17.27
CA SER A 133 18.15 -25.45 -17.39
C SER A 133 17.19 -24.62 -16.54
N GLY A 134 16.27 -25.29 -15.81
CA GLY A 134 15.23 -24.61 -15.02
C GLY A 134 14.04 -24.14 -15.85
N THR A 135 13.90 -24.61 -17.10
CA THR A 135 12.76 -24.29 -17.96
C THR A 135 11.61 -25.24 -17.70
N PRO A 136 10.36 -24.76 -17.50
CA PRO A 136 9.21 -25.63 -17.30
C PRO A 136 8.95 -26.46 -18.56
N THR A 137 8.76 -27.77 -18.38
CA THR A 137 8.36 -28.68 -19.45
C THR A 137 6.84 -28.72 -19.54
N GLY A 138 6.25 -27.98 -20.46
CA GLY A 138 4.80 -27.91 -20.66
C GLY A 138 4.38 -26.65 -21.38
N ASN A 139 3.10 -26.52 -21.69
CA ASN A 139 2.59 -25.29 -22.27
C ASN A 139 2.31 -24.30 -21.15
N CYS A 140 2.99 -23.18 -21.19
CA CYS A 140 2.81 -22.09 -20.26
C CYS A 140 2.17 -20.90 -20.98
N SER A 141 1.22 -20.25 -20.37
CA SER A 141 0.68 -18.96 -20.80
C SER A 141 1.60 -17.81 -20.40
N SER A 142 1.17 -16.58 -20.65
CA SER A 142 1.96 -15.41 -20.26
C SER A 142 2.26 -15.41 -18.75
N PRO A 143 3.53 -15.14 -18.35
CA PRO A 143 3.91 -15.02 -16.95
C PRO A 143 3.44 -13.70 -16.32
N GLU A 144 2.79 -12.84 -17.07
CA GLU A 144 2.40 -11.52 -16.62
C GLU A 144 1.52 -11.57 -15.37
N ASN A 145 1.96 -10.90 -14.35
CA ASN A 145 1.29 -10.77 -13.07
C ASN A 145 1.44 -9.34 -12.57
N ARG A 146 0.35 -8.77 -12.09
CA ARG A 146 0.36 -7.44 -11.46
C ARG A 146 -0.42 -7.44 -10.16
N VAL A 147 -0.12 -6.47 -9.33
CA VAL A 147 -0.89 -6.15 -8.14
C VAL A 147 -1.51 -4.78 -8.33
N ASP A 148 -2.83 -4.71 -8.23
CA ASP A 148 -3.58 -3.47 -8.12
C ASP A 148 -3.84 -3.26 -6.62
N SER A 149 -3.24 -2.22 -6.05
CA SER A 149 -3.28 -1.92 -4.62
C SER A 149 -4.00 -0.59 -4.39
N PHE A 150 -4.93 -0.60 -3.47
CA PHE A 150 -5.67 0.57 -3.03
C PHE A 150 -5.55 0.72 -1.52
N THR A 151 -5.28 1.94 -1.07
CA THR A 151 -5.24 2.28 0.36
C THR A 151 -6.04 3.56 0.59
N ASP A 152 -6.96 3.52 1.54
CA ASP A 152 -7.74 4.66 2.03
C ASP A 152 -7.48 4.79 3.53
N LEU A 153 -6.97 5.94 3.95
CA LEU A 153 -6.62 6.23 5.32
C LEU A 153 -7.28 7.52 5.78
N THR A 154 -7.99 7.45 6.89
CA THR A 154 -8.50 8.61 7.62
C THR A 154 -7.92 8.59 9.03
N ASN A 155 -7.33 9.70 9.44
CA ASN A 155 -6.82 9.86 10.81
C ASN A 155 -7.33 11.17 11.40
N GLU A 156 -8.04 11.08 12.50
CA GLU A 156 -8.50 12.22 13.29
C GLU A 156 -7.78 12.23 14.64
N SER A 157 -7.34 13.42 15.09
CA SER A 157 -6.66 13.56 16.37
C SER A 157 -7.00 14.86 17.08
N HIS A 158 -7.02 14.79 18.41
CA HIS A 158 -7.32 15.93 19.30
C HIS A 158 -6.39 15.90 20.51
N GLU A 159 -5.88 17.05 20.87
CA GLU A 159 -5.12 17.23 22.09
C GLU A 159 -5.60 18.49 22.83
N ILE A 160 -5.77 18.37 24.13
CA ILE A 160 -5.93 19.51 25.02
C ILE A 160 -4.79 19.51 26.04
N ARG A 161 -4.16 20.66 26.23
CA ARG A 161 -3.01 20.83 27.11
C ARG A 161 -3.15 22.09 27.95
N PHE A 162 -2.73 22.01 29.20
CA PHE A 162 -2.60 23.14 30.10
C PHE A 162 -1.18 23.19 30.62
N SER A 163 -0.55 24.36 30.55
CA SER A 163 0.85 24.58 30.96
C SER A 163 0.96 25.85 31.78
N GLY A 164 1.80 25.83 32.79
CA GLY A 164 2.10 27.02 33.61
C GLY A 164 2.38 26.71 35.09
N PHE A 165 2.44 27.73 35.88
CA PHE A 165 2.74 27.61 37.31
C PHE A 165 1.52 27.10 38.09
N LEU A 166 1.65 25.88 38.60
CA LEU A 166 0.65 25.29 39.53
C LEU A 166 0.78 25.86 40.91
N THR A 167 1.99 26.28 41.31
CA THR A 167 2.32 27.02 42.52
C THR A 167 3.52 27.93 42.21
N GLU A 168 3.89 28.83 43.14
CA GLU A 168 5.07 29.67 43.00
C GLU A 168 6.40 28.93 42.73
N LYS A 169 6.44 27.61 42.98
CA LYS A 169 7.64 26.77 42.85
C LYS A 169 7.50 25.58 41.90
N ILE A 170 6.30 25.35 41.37
CA ILE A 170 6.00 24.19 40.55
C ILE A 170 5.42 24.70 39.25
N ASP A 171 6.20 24.52 38.18
CA ASP A 171 5.75 24.62 36.82
C ASP A 171 5.37 23.22 36.30
N GLY A 172 4.30 23.14 35.56
CA GLY A 172 3.81 21.84 35.07
C GLY A 172 2.99 21.93 33.78
N THR A 173 2.92 20.80 33.10
CA THR A 173 2.06 20.60 31.93
C THR A 173 1.24 19.32 32.14
N PHE A 174 -0.05 19.41 31.85
CA PHE A 174 -0.94 18.26 31.82
C PHE A 174 -1.92 18.40 30.67
N GLY A 175 -2.41 17.26 30.18
CA GLY A 175 -3.30 17.25 29.03
C GLY A 175 -3.89 15.88 28.78
N ALA A 176 -4.71 15.81 27.73
CA ALA A 176 -5.29 14.60 27.19
C ALA A 176 -5.16 14.60 25.68
N PHE A 177 -4.94 13.43 25.13
CA PHE A 177 -4.85 13.18 23.70
C PHE A 177 -5.79 12.05 23.31
N TRP A 178 -6.45 12.20 22.18
CA TRP A 178 -7.25 11.17 21.53
C TRP A 178 -6.96 11.15 20.04
N SER A 179 -6.93 9.95 19.46
CA SER A 179 -6.90 9.80 18.00
C SER A 179 -7.62 8.54 17.56
N GLU A 180 -8.16 8.59 16.36
CA GLU A 180 -8.78 7.47 15.67
C GLU A 180 -8.18 7.37 14.26
N LEU A 181 -7.75 6.15 13.90
CA LEU A 181 -7.22 5.82 12.60
C LEU A 181 -8.11 4.76 11.97
N GLU A 182 -8.66 5.07 10.80
CA GLU A 182 -9.30 4.09 9.92
C GLU A 182 -8.39 3.85 8.72
N LEU A 183 -8.05 2.58 8.48
CA LEU A 183 -7.26 2.16 7.33
C LEU A 183 -8.03 1.07 6.59
N LYS A 184 -8.29 1.32 5.31
CA LYS A 184 -8.81 0.32 4.37
C LYS A 184 -7.72 0.03 3.36
N GLU A 185 -7.44 -1.25 3.17
CA GLU A 185 -6.44 -1.71 2.22
C GLU A 185 -7.02 -2.85 1.40
N ARG A 186 -6.79 -2.79 0.09
CA ARG A 186 -7.16 -3.84 -0.85
C ARG A 186 -6.01 -4.07 -1.81
N ASN A 187 -5.66 -5.35 -1.97
CA ASN A 187 -4.62 -5.78 -2.90
C ASN A 187 -5.20 -6.88 -3.80
N ASP A 188 -5.33 -6.60 -5.08
CA ASP A 188 -5.81 -7.55 -6.09
C ASP A 188 -4.61 -8.10 -6.88
N PHE A 189 -4.35 -9.39 -6.73
CA PHE A 189 -3.31 -10.09 -7.50
C PHE A 189 -3.91 -10.63 -8.79
N ILE A 190 -3.49 -10.08 -9.92
CA ILE A 190 -4.06 -10.36 -11.23
C ILE A 190 -3.06 -11.17 -12.06
N TYR A 191 -3.40 -12.44 -12.32
CA TYR A 191 -2.60 -13.36 -13.12
C TYR A 191 -3.16 -13.43 -14.55
N MET A 192 -2.60 -12.64 -15.45
CA MET A 192 -3.09 -12.49 -16.82
C MET A 192 -3.09 -13.82 -17.59
N GLY A 193 -2.06 -14.63 -17.41
CA GLY A 193 -1.93 -15.92 -18.05
C GLY A 193 -2.78 -17.04 -17.44
N SER A 194 -3.48 -16.77 -16.35
CA SER A 194 -4.29 -17.79 -15.67
C SER A 194 -5.71 -17.93 -16.23
N VAL A 195 -6.09 -17.07 -17.16
CA VAL A 195 -7.43 -17.09 -17.77
C VAL A 195 -7.71 -18.44 -18.42
N GLY A 196 -8.75 -19.11 -17.94
CA GLY A 196 -9.16 -20.45 -18.39
C GLY A 196 -8.42 -21.62 -17.71
N ARG A 197 -7.27 -21.39 -17.07
CA ARG A 197 -6.55 -22.46 -16.38
C ARG A 197 -7.19 -22.85 -15.05
N PHE A 198 -7.64 -21.85 -14.30
CA PHE A 198 -8.24 -22.06 -12.98
C PHE A 198 -9.75 -22.31 -13.01
N ALA A 199 -10.33 -22.49 -14.20
CA ALA A 199 -11.73 -22.86 -14.32
C ALA A 199 -12.06 -24.16 -13.58
N ASP A 200 -11.08 -25.05 -13.41
CA ASP A 200 -11.19 -26.38 -12.80
C ASP A 200 -10.20 -26.59 -11.64
N ILE A 201 -9.70 -25.55 -11.02
CA ILE A 201 -8.79 -25.72 -9.89
C ILE A 201 -9.49 -26.28 -8.67
N TYR A 202 -8.87 -27.32 -8.17
CA TYR A 202 -9.20 -27.96 -6.92
C TYR A 202 -8.53 -27.23 -5.77
N SER A 203 -9.28 -26.67 -4.85
CA SER A 203 -8.72 -26.26 -3.56
C SER A 203 -8.44 -27.51 -2.74
N VAL A 204 -7.21 -27.68 -2.32
CA VAL A 204 -6.86 -28.69 -1.33
C VAL A 204 -7.23 -28.12 0.04
N ASN A 205 -8.23 -28.72 0.67
CA ASN A 205 -8.51 -28.41 2.06
C ASN A 205 -7.42 -29.02 2.97
N THR A 206 -7.36 -28.58 4.21
CA THR A 206 -6.38 -29.05 5.22
C THR A 206 -6.46 -30.52 5.54
N THR A 207 -7.44 -31.26 5.00
CA THR A 207 -7.60 -32.71 5.16
C THR A 207 -7.17 -33.50 3.93
N GLY A 208 -6.64 -32.85 2.90
CA GLY A 208 -6.12 -33.49 1.70
C GLY A 208 -7.19 -33.94 0.70
N THR A 209 -8.46 -33.64 0.94
CA THR A 209 -9.53 -33.89 -0.03
C THR A 209 -9.67 -32.69 -0.96
N SER A 210 -9.57 -32.99 -2.26
CA SER A 210 -9.76 -32.01 -3.33
C SER A 210 -11.22 -31.57 -3.40
N THR A 211 -11.49 -30.29 -3.25
CA THR A 211 -12.83 -29.74 -3.54
C THR A 211 -12.70 -28.79 -4.73
N THR A 212 -13.60 -28.96 -5.70
CA THR A 212 -13.71 -28.01 -6.80
C THR A 212 -14.18 -26.67 -6.24
N ALA A 213 -13.30 -25.70 -6.21
CA ALA A 213 -13.70 -24.34 -5.90
C ALA A 213 -13.93 -23.59 -7.21
N PRO A 214 -15.11 -22.99 -7.42
CA PRO A 214 -15.31 -22.08 -8.53
C PRO A 214 -14.56 -20.78 -8.21
N TYR A 215 -13.29 -20.72 -8.56
CA TYR A 215 -12.59 -19.44 -8.60
C TYR A 215 -13.06 -18.68 -9.85
N PRO A 216 -13.29 -17.35 -9.76
CA PRO A 216 -13.66 -16.60 -10.92
C PRO A 216 -12.57 -16.73 -11.99
N THR A 217 -12.99 -17.09 -13.19
CA THR A 217 -12.13 -17.08 -14.37
C THR A 217 -11.59 -15.68 -14.58
N GLY A 218 -10.31 -15.49 -14.39
CA GLY A 218 -9.67 -14.18 -14.46
C GLY A 218 -8.84 -13.82 -13.23
N GLY A 219 -8.62 -14.78 -12.35
CA GLY A 219 -7.56 -14.78 -11.35
C GLY A 219 -7.34 -13.48 -10.55
N ILE A 220 -8.39 -12.92 -9.97
CA ILE A 220 -8.24 -11.97 -8.88
C ILE A 220 -8.15 -12.80 -7.60
N TRP A 221 -7.04 -12.67 -6.88
CA TRP A 221 -6.74 -13.32 -5.61
C TRP A 221 -6.74 -12.32 -4.48
#